data_fced6cc7f36d6ac44341df9a98401b01
#
_entry.id   fced6cc7f36d6ac44341df9a98401b01
#
_cell.length_a   1.000
_cell.length_b   1.000
_cell.length_c   1.000
_cell.angle_alpha   90.00
_cell.angle_beta   90.00
_cell.angle_gamma   90.00
#
_symmetry.space_group_name_H-M   'P 1'
#
loop_
_entity.id
_entity.type
_entity.pdbx_description
1 polymer ?
#
loop_
_entity_poly.entity_id
_entity_poly.type
_entity_poly.pdbx_seq_one_letter_code
_entity_poly.pdbx_strand_id
1 'polypeptide(L)'
;MSALVLKGVGKRFGGLQAVTPFDMEIARGKITGLIGPNGAGKTTVVNLITGVYKLSSGTIKFGDKDLTEAPRHEVARAGLARTFQTIRLLPDATVVANVMIGMYRHQKASLLSQLFGLPSSRAETRRFRDEVYQLLDRFGMTKYAEYPAGALSYGDQRRVEMMRALALKPEVLLLDEPVAGINEVEAAKLGEIFRKLATEGDGMAVLLIEHNMRFVTSLCDYVYVLDSGILISQGSAEKVVNDPVVVKAYLGDDDDA
;
A
#
# COMPACT_ATOMS: atom_id res chain seq x y z
N MET A 1 10.64 9.09 -13.14
CA MET A 1 9.43 8.94 -13.99
C MET A 1 8.28 8.51 -13.09
N SER A 2 7.05 9.01 -13.34
CA SER A 2 5.87 8.65 -12.55
C SER A 2 5.48 7.21 -12.85
N ALA A 3 5.27 6.39 -11.80
CA ALA A 3 4.80 5.02 -11.97
C ALA A 3 3.27 4.99 -12.17
N LEU A 4 2.54 5.80 -11.39
CA LEU A 4 1.09 5.89 -11.45
C LEU A 4 0.67 7.36 -11.56
N VAL A 5 -0.21 7.67 -12.51
CA VAL A 5 -0.71 9.01 -12.79
C VAL A 5 -2.23 9.00 -12.80
N LEU A 6 -2.81 9.82 -11.97
CA LEU A 6 -4.23 10.11 -11.89
C LEU A 6 -4.48 11.50 -12.48
N LYS A 7 -5.40 11.63 -13.44
CA LYS A 7 -5.76 12.93 -14.04
C LYS A 7 -7.26 13.16 -13.95
N GLY A 8 -7.68 14.23 -13.29
CA GLY A 8 -9.07 14.60 -13.09
C GLY A 8 -9.90 13.52 -12.40
N VAL A 9 -9.25 12.70 -11.54
CA VAL A 9 -9.90 11.55 -10.91
C VAL A 9 -10.90 12.02 -9.87
N GLY A 10 -12.17 11.66 -10.09
CA GLY A 10 -13.26 12.02 -9.21
C GLY A 10 -14.27 10.88 -9.02
N LYS A 11 -15.00 10.93 -7.90
CA LYS A 11 -16.03 9.95 -7.55
C LYS A 11 -17.29 10.59 -7.00
N ARG A 12 -18.41 10.20 -7.58
CA ARG A 12 -19.74 10.56 -7.12
C ARG A 12 -20.53 9.30 -6.80
N PHE A 13 -21.22 9.29 -5.69
CA PHE A 13 -22.18 8.24 -5.30
C PHE A 13 -23.58 8.86 -5.23
N GLY A 14 -24.41 8.59 -6.24
CA GLY A 14 -25.71 9.25 -6.36
C GLY A 14 -25.57 10.77 -6.38
N GLY A 15 -26.13 11.46 -5.38
CA GLY A 15 -26.02 12.92 -5.20
C GLY A 15 -24.76 13.40 -4.51
N LEU A 16 -24.01 12.50 -3.83
CA LEU A 16 -22.85 12.86 -3.01
C LEU A 16 -21.56 12.87 -3.85
N GLN A 17 -20.85 14.00 -3.88
CA GLN A 17 -19.49 14.09 -4.42
C GLN A 17 -18.49 13.63 -3.34
N ALA A 18 -18.07 12.36 -3.42
CA ALA A 18 -17.17 11.78 -2.43
C ALA A 18 -15.69 12.14 -2.67
N VAL A 19 -15.30 12.41 -3.93
CA VAL A 19 -13.99 12.92 -4.31
C VAL A 19 -14.17 13.86 -5.50
N THR A 20 -13.85 15.14 -5.32
CA THR A 20 -13.81 16.14 -6.38
C THR A 20 -12.67 15.83 -7.35
N PRO A 21 -12.83 16.04 -8.66
CA PRO A 21 -11.78 15.77 -9.61
C PRO A 21 -10.45 16.44 -9.25
N PHE A 22 -9.37 15.66 -9.17
CA PHE A 22 -8.02 16.16 -8.89
C PHE A 22 -6.96 15.32 -9.60
N ASP A 23 -5.76 15.86 -9.68
CA ASP A 23 -4.59 15.20 -10.25
C ASP A 23 -3.66 14.70 -9.15
N MET A 24 -3.05 13.53 -9.36
CA MET A 24 -2.09 12.94 -8.43
C MET A 24 -1.07 12.11 -9.18
N GLU A 25 0.19 12.17 -8.76
CA GLU A 25 1.27 11.36 -9.30
C GLU A 25 2.01 10.61 -8.20
N ILE A 26 2.32 9.35 -8.46
CA ILE A 26 3.12 8.49 -7.57
C ILE A 26 4.37 8.09 -8.34
N ALA A 27 5.51 8.65 -7.94
CA ALA A 27 6.77 8.48 -8.65
C ALA A 27 7.54 7.24 -8.18
N ARG A 28 8.27 6.60 -9.09
CA ARG A 28 9.21 5.52 -8.74
C ARG A 28 10.31 6.05 -7.83
N GLY A 29 10.75 5.23 -6.90
CA GLY A 29 11.79 5.59 -5.95
C GLY A 29 11.37 6.60 -4.89
N LYS A 30 10.06 6.89 -4.79
CA LYS A 30 9.50 7.89 -3.89
C LYS A 30 8.38 7.34 -3.05
N ILE A 31 8.19 7.95 -1.88
CA ILE A 31 7.06 7.70 -0.99
C ILE A 31 6.14 8.91 -1.07
N THR A 32 4.95 8.70 -1.62
CA THR A 32 3.90 9.73 -1.72
C THR A 32 2.89 9.52 -0.61
N GLY A 33 2.58 10.56 0.15
CA GLY A 33 1.54 10.55 1.19
C GLY A 33 0.20 10.97 0.64
N LEU A 34 -0.88 10.30 1.06
CA LEU A 34 -2.26 10.75 0.90
C LEU A 34 -2.87 10.86 2.30
N ILE A 35 -3.02 12.07 2.79
CA ILE A 35 -3.45 12.36 4.16
C ILE A 35 -4.75 13.16 4.20
N GLY A 36 -5.29 13.33 5.39
CA GLY A 36 -6.51 14.10 5.65
C GLY A 36 -7.28 13.53 6.83
N PRO A 37 -8.26 14.24 7.37
CA PRO A 37 -9.12 13.78 8.46
C PRO A 37 -9.94 12.54 8.09
N ASN A 38 -10.62 11.97 9.08
CA ASN A 38 -11.55 10.86 8.83
C ASN A 38 -12.70 11.33 7.93
N GLY A 39 -13.07 10.51 6.95
CA GLY A 39 -14.10 10.89 5.98
C GLY A 39 -13.60 11.77 4.82
N ALA A 40 -12.34 12.20 4.80
CA ALA A 40 -11.78 13.06 3.74
C ALA A 40 -11.77 12.46 2.31
N GLY A 41 -12.12 11.17 2.14
CA GLY A 41 -12.16 10.53 0.82
C GLY A 41 -10.92 9.68 0.48
N LYS A 42 -9.93 9.57 1.37
CA LYS A 42 -8.69 8.80 1.14
C LYS A 42 -8.95 7.36 0.70
N THR A 43 -9.78 6.64 1.46
CA THR A 43 -10.15 5.24 1.14
C THR A 43 -10.90 5.15 -0.20
N THR A 44 -11.69 6.17 -0.55
CA THR A 44 -12.33 6.24 -1.87
C THR A 44 -11.30 6.33 -2.98
N VAL A 45 -10.30 7.21 -2.85
CA VAL A 45 -9.20 7.33 -3.83
C VAL A 45 -8.45 6.02 -3.98
N VAL A 46 -8.08 5.36 -2.88
CA VAL A 46 -7.42 4.05 -2.92
C VAL A 46 -8.29 2.99 -3.60
N ASN A 47 -9.60 3.00 -3.35
CA ASN A 47 -10.55 2.09 -3.98
C ASN A 47 -10.72 2.37 -5.49
N LEU A 48 -10.57 3.62 -5.94
CA LEU A 48 -10.52 3.98 -7.36
C LEU A 48 -9.22 3.44 -8.00
N ILE A 49 -8.07 3.71 -7.39
CA ILE A 49 -6.76 3.23 -7.88
C ILE A 49 -6.73 1.71 -8.01
N THR A 50 -7.34 0.99 -7.07
CA THR A 50 -7.31 -0.47 -7.03
C THR A 50 -8.46 -1.14 -7.82
N GLY A 51 -9.27 -0.37 -8.54
CA GLY A 51 -10.38 -0.90 -9.35
C GLY A 51 -11.53 -1.50 -8.51
N VAL A 52 -11.63 -1.12 -7.23
CA VAL A 52 -12.75 -1.49 -6.34
C VAL A 52 -13.98 -0.68 -6.71
N TYR A 53 -13.78 0.61 -6.96
CA TYR A 53 -14.81 1.51 -7.47
C TYR A 53 -14.47 1.96 -8.88
N LYS A 54 -15.50 2.13 -9.71
CA LYS A 54 -15.36 2.79 -11.01
C LYS A 54 -15.26 4.29 -10.80
N LEU A 55 -14.44 4.95 -11.61
CA LEU A 55 -14.35 6.40 -11.69
C LEU A 55 -15.70 7.02 -12.11
N SER A 56 -15.98 8.23 -11.65
CA SER A 56 -17.03 9.09 -12.21
C SER A 56 -16.46 10.09 -13.21
N SER A 57 -15.18 10.41 -13.09
CA SER A 57 -14.43 11.27 -14.01
C SER A 57 -12.94 10.96 -13.94
N GLY A 58 -12.22 11.38 -14.99
CA GLY A 58 -10.76 11.29 -15.07
C GLY A 58 -10.23 9.97 -15.57
N THR A 59 -8.90 9.80 -15.47
CA THR A 59 -8.17 8.62 -15.94
C THR A 59 -7.10 8.20 -14.96
N ILE A 60 -6.77 6.91 -14.93
CA ILE A 60 -5.67 6.32 -14.16
C ILE A 60 -4.74 5.61 -15.13
N LYS A 61 -3.46 5.99 -15.16
CA LYS A 61 -2.43 5.37 -15.99
C LYS A 61 -1.29 4.84 -15.15
N PHE A 62 -0.84 3.64 -15.47
CA PHE A 62 0.33 2.99 -14.86
C PHE A 62 1.38 2.75 -15.95
N GLY A 63 2.40 3.59 -16.00
CA GLY A 63 3.28 3.69 -17.17
C GLY A 63 2.46 3.96 -18.42
N ASP A 64 2.60 3.09 -19.42
CA ASP A 64 1.84 3.16 -20.68
C ASP A 64 0.46 2.47 -20.61
N LYS A 65 0.16 1.78 -19.50
CA LYS A 65 -1.10 1.04 -19.35
C LYS A 65 -2.20 1.95 -18.84
N ASP A 66 -3.34 1.95 -19.51
CA ASP A 66 -4.57 2.58 -19.04
C ASP A 66 -5.30 1.62 -18.08
N LEU A 67 -5.47 2.05 -16.83
CA LEU A 67 -6.18 1.30 -15.78
C LEU A 67 -7.52 1.93 -15.40
N THR A 68 -8.00 2.91 -16.15
CA THR A 68 -9.20 3.72 -15.85
C THR A 68 -10.43 2.86 -15.57
N GLU A 69 -10.64 1.81 -16.35
CA GLU A 69 -11.77 0.89 -16.19
C GLU A 69 -11.31 -0.55 -15.84
N ALA A 70 -10.04 -0.73 -15.55
CA ALA A 70 -9.47 -2.04 -15.28
C ALA A 70 -10.09 -2.67 -14.00
N PRO A 71 -10.53 -3.92 -14.06
CA PRO A 71 -10.99 -4.63 -12.88
C PRO A 71 -9.82 -4.94 -11.93
N ARG A 72 -10.12 -5.19 -10.66
CA ARG A 72 -9.12 -5.42 -9.59
C ARG A 72 -8.00 -6.38 -9.98
N HIS A 73 -8.34 -7.48 -10.64
CA HIS A 73 -7.37 -8.51 -10.98
C HIS A 73 -6.39 -8.04 -12.06
N GLU A 74 -6.82 -7.16 -12.98
CA GLU A 74 -5.94 -6.55 -13.98
C GLU A 74 -5.04 -5.49 -13.34
N VAL A 75 -5.58 -4.66 -12.45
CA VAL A 75 -4.79 -3.70 -11.66
C VAL A 75 -3.68 -4.43 -10.89
N ALA A 76 -4.04 -5.53 -10.20
CA ALA A 76 -3.05 -6.35 -9.49
C ALA A 76 -2.03 -6.97 -10.47
N ARG A 77 -2.47 -7.48 -11.63
CA ARG A 77 -1.58 -8.01 -12.68
C ARG A 77 -0.70 -6.95 -13.32
N ALA A 78 -1.13 -5.71 -13.34
CA ALA A 78 -0.30 -4.61 -13.83
C ALA A 78 0.91 -4.36 -12.93
N GLY A 79 0.85 -4.70 -11.63
CA GLY A 79 1.96 -4.53 -10.70
C GLY A 79 1.61 -3.66 -9.48
N LEU A 80 0.31 -3.45 -9.19
CA LEU A 80 -0.11 -2.76 -7.99
C LEU A 80 -0.45 -3.78 -6.88
N ALA A 81 0.12 -3.58 -5.68
CA ALA A 81 -0.29 -4.29 -4.48
C ALA A 81 -0.80 -3.31 -3.43
N ARG A 82 -1.72 -3.78 -2.59
CA ARG A 82 -2.29 -3.02 -1.48
C ARG A 82 -2.28 -3.86 -0.22
N THR A 83 -1.89 -3.26 0.91
CA THR A 83 -2.23 -3.77 2.24
C THR A 83 -3.66 -3.34 2.59
N PHE A 84 -4.34 -4.11 3.44
CA PHE A 84 -5.70 -3.78 3.85
C PHE A 84 -5.69 -3.26 5.29
N GLN A 85 -6.62 -2.39 5.62
CA GLN A 85 -6.79 -1.87 6.98
C GLN A 85 -7.12 -3.01 7.97
N THR A 86 -7.91 -3.99 7.55
CA THR A 86 -8.19 -5.20 8.32
C THR A 86 -7.24 -6.32 7.91
N ILE A 87 -6.53 -6.90 8.87
CA ILE A 87 -5.61 -8.03 8.64
C ILE A 87 -6.38 -9.23 8.10
N ARG A 88 -5.92 -9.79 6.98
CA ARG A 88 -6.53 -10.94 6.29
C ARG A 88 -5.53 -12.08 6.12
N LEU A 89 -4.96 -12.52 7.23
CA LEU A 89 -4.10 -13.70 7.26
C LEU A 89 -4.93 -14.97 7.44
N LEU A 90 -4.36 -16.11 7.06
CA LEU A 90 -4.85 -17.43 7.45
C LEU A 90 -4.29 -17.70 8.85
N PRO A 91 -5.12 -17.66 9.91
CA PRO A 91 -4.62 -17.67 11.29
C PRO A 91 -3.92 -18.98 11.66
N ASP A 92 -4.42 -20.11 11.15
CA ASP A 92 -3.88 -21.45 11.43
C ASP A 92 -2.67 -21.82 10.56
N ALA A 93 -2.41 -21.06 9.49
CA ALA A 93 -1.25 -21.27 8.63
C ALA A 93 -0.02 -20.56 9.21
N THR A 94 1.17 -21.10 8.90
CA THR A 94 2.43 -20.49 9.32
C THR A 94 2.66 -19.12 8.67
N VAL A 95 3.53 -18.32 9.26
CA VAL A 95 3.97 -17.04 8.68
C VAL A 95 4.53 -17.26 7.27
N VAL A 96 5.42 -18.24 7.08
CA VAL A 96 5.96 -18.60 5.75
C VAL A 96 4.84 -18.89 4.78
N ALA A 97 3.86 -19.73 5.17
CA ALA A 97 2.75 -20.10 4.30
C ALA A 97 1.91 -18.89 3.89
N ASN A 98 1.62 -17.98 4.82
CA ASN A 98 0.90 -16.75 4.53
C ASN A 98 1.63 -15.86 3.52
N VAL A 99 2.95 -15.68 3.66
CA VAL A 99 3.75 -14.86 2.73
C VAL A 99 3.88 -15.56 1.37
N MET A 100 4.06 -16.89 1.35
CA MET A 100 4.13 -17.66 0.11
C MET A 100 2.89 -17.51 -0.78
N ILE A 101 1.71 -17.22 -0.22
CA ILE A 101 0.50 -16.95 -1.01
C ILE A 101 0.75 -15.83 -2.03
N GLY A 102 1.52 -14.79 -1.66
CA GLY A 102 1.89 -13.72 -2.59
C GLY A 102 2.77 -14.20 -3.76
N MET A 103 3.56 -15.27 -3.57
CA MET A 103 4.43 -15.82 -4.62
C MET A 103 3.68 -16.58 -5.71
N TYR A 104 2.47 -17.10 -5.44
CA TYR A 104 1.72 -17.92 -6.40
C TYR A 104 1.42 -17.20 -7.72
N ARG A 105 1.37 -15.87 -7.72
CA ARG A 105 1.26 -15.09 -8.97
C ARG A 105 2.42 -15.38 -9.94
N HIS A 106 3.61 -15.68 -9.42
CA HIS A 106 4.83 -15.92 -10.19
C HIS A 106 5.05 -17.39 -10.52
N GLN A 107 4.12 -18.26 -10.14
CA GLN A 107 4.21 -19.68 -10.35
C GLN A 107 4.10 -20.02 -11.84
N LYS A 108 5.09 -20.75 -12.32
CA LYS A 108 5.17 -21.22 -13.72
C LYS A 108 4.95 -22.74 -13.83
N ALA A 109 5.15 -23.48 -12.72
CA ALA A 109 4.95 -24.91 -12.70
C ALA A 109 3.47 -25.26 -12.96
N SER A 110 3.21 -26.16 -13.90
CA SER A 110 1.86 -26.62 -14.23
C SER A 110 1.21 -27.35 -13.04
N LEU A 111 -0.12 -27.35 -12.97
CA LEU A 111 -0.87 -28.07 -11.94
C LEU A 111 -0.48 -29.56 -11.87
N LEU A 112 -0.26 -30.20 -13.03
CA LEU A 112 0.19 -31.60 -13.07
C LEU A 112 1.57 -31.78 -12.47
N SER A 113 2.51 -30.85 -12.76
CA SER A 113 3.86 -30.90 -12.19
C SER A 113 3.85 -30.74 -10.67
N GLN A 114 2.92 -29.96 -10.13
CA GLN A 114 2.72 -29.81 -8.69
C GLN A 114 2.09 -31.05 -8.07
N LEU A 115 1.03 -31.58 -8.69
CA LEU A 115 0.33 -32.77 -8.20
C LEU A 115 1.26 -33.98 -8.09
N PHE A 116 2.12 -34.18 -9.11
CA PHE A 116 3.09 -35.29 -9.12
C PHE A 116 4.43 -34.94 -8.44
N GLY A 117 4.58 -33.73 -7.88
CA GLY A 117 5.78 -33.33 -7.16
C GLY A 117 7.05 -33.39 -8.00
N LEU A 118 6.96 -33.03 -9.28
CA LEU A 118 8.09 -33.09 -10.22
C LEU A 118 9.26 -32.19 -9.76
N PRO A 119 10.51 -32.48 -10.15
CA PRO A 119 11.68 -31.71 -9.74
C PRO A 119 11.56 -30.22 -10.02
N SER A 120 10.93 -29.83 -11.13
CA SER A 120 10.70 -28.42 -11.49
C SER A 120 9.82 -27.67 -10.49
N SER A 121 8.71 -28.29 -10.05
CA SER A 121 7.81 -27.66 -9.07
C SER A 121 8.46 -27.60 -7.67
N ARG A 122 9.23 -28.63 -7.29
CA ARG A 122 9.98 -28.63 -6.02
C ARG A 122 11.06 -27.55 -6.00
N ALA A 123 11.79 -27.37 -7.12
CA ALA A 123 12.80 -26.32 -7.24
C ALA A 123 12.17 -24.91 -7.17
N GLU A 124 11.02 -24.72 -7.82
CA GLU A 124 10.28 -23.45 -7.76
C GLU A 124 9.79 -23.16 -6.35
N THR A 125 9.19 -24.12 -5.66
CA THR A 125 8.74 -23.98 -4.26
C THR A 125 9.90 -23.65 -3.33
N ARG A 126 11.07 -24.29 -3.51
CA ARG A 126 12.26 -24.00 -2.71
C ARG A 126 12.71 -22.56 -2.93
N ARG A 127 12.81 -22.11 -4.19
CA ARG A 127 13.17 -20.73 -4.51
C ARG A 127 12.21 -19.73 -3.88
N PHE A 128 10.90 -19.96 -3.96
CA PHE A 128 9.91 -19.07 -3.32
C PHE A 128 10.08 -19.04 -1.80
N ARG A 129 10.36 -20.19 -1.19
CA ARG A 129 10.63 -20.25 0.24
C ARG A 129 11.87 -19.46 0.62
N ASP A 130 12.94 -19.56 -0.15
CA ASP A 130 14.18 -18.79 0.07
C ASP A 130 13.92 -17.27 -0.04
N GLU A 131 13.16 -16.82 -1.04
CA GLU A 131 12.75 -15.42 -1.20
C GLU A 131 11.88 -14.95 -0.02
N VAL A 132 10.98 -15.78 0.49
CA VAL A 132 10.17 -15.48 1.68
C VAL A 132 11.05 -15.34 2.92
N TYR A 133 12.06 -16.22 3.10
CA TYR A 133 12.98 -16.07 4.23
C TYR A 133 13.81 -14.79 4.15
N GLN A 134 14.17 -14.32 2.96
CA GLN A 134 14.81 -13.00 2.79
C GLN A 134 13.88 -11.85 3.19
N LEU A 135 12.58 -11.93 2.88
CA LEU A 135 11.59 -10.96 3.36
C LEU A 135 11.45 -11.02 4.88
N LEU A 136 11.36 -12.22 5.47
CA LEU A 136 11.29 -12.40 6.92
C LEU A 136 12.50 -11.79 7.63
N ASP A 137 13.69 -11.98 7.08
CA ASP A 137 14.94 -11.39 7.63
C ASP A 137 14.88 -9.86 7.57
N ARG A 138 14.49 -9.29 6.43
CA ARG A 138 14.34 -7.83 6.24
C ARG A 138 13.37 -7.21 7.25
N PHE A 139 12.31 -7.93 7.63
CA PHE A 139 11.31 -7.49 8.62
C PHE A 139 11.62 -7.93 10.06
N GLY A 140 12.74 -8.62 10.29
CA GLY A 140 13.12 -9.15 11.61
C GLY A 140 12.19 -10.23 12.13
N MET A 141 11.55 -10.98 11.21
CA MET A 141 10.50 -11.95 11.51
C MET A 141 10.93 -13.42 11.34
N THR A 142 12.20 -13.69 11.05
CA THR A 142 12.71 -15.05 10.75
C THR A 142 12.42 -16.05 11.87
N LYS A 143 12.50 -15.63 13.14
CA LYS A 143 12.21 -16.48 14.30
C LYS A 143 10.75 -16.94 14.37
N TYR A 144 9.84 -16.26 13.69
CA TYR A 144 8.42 -16.58 13.65
C TYR A 144 8.00 -17.36 12.40
N ALA A 145 8.94 -17.73 11.53
CA ALA A 145 8.67 -18.34 10.22
C ALA A 145 7.65 -19.47 10.27
N GLU A 146 7.80 -20.39 11.22
CA GLU A 146 6.95 -21.59 11.37
C GLU A 146 5.84 -21.43 12.43
N TYR A 147 5.67 -20.22 13.01
CA TYR A 147 4.57 -19.96 13.93
C TYR A 147 3.26 -19.78 13.18
N PRO A 148 2.11 -20.21 13.76
CA PRO A 148 0.80 -19.85 13.24
C PRO A 148 0.64 -18.33 13.25
N ALA A 149 0.16 -17.75 12.14
CA ALA A 149 0.04 -16.30 12.03
C ALA A 149 -0.94 -15.70 13.07
N GLY A 150 -1.96 -16.44 13.46
CA GLY A 150 -2.93 -16.03 14.49
C GLY A 150 -2.35 -15.94 15.90
N ALA A 151 -1.20 -16.59 16.18
CA ALA A 151 -0.54 -16.52 17.47
C ALA A 151 0.37 -15.29 17.64
N LEU A 152 0.55 -14.49 16.59
CA LEU A 152 1.39 -13.31 16.61
C LEU A 152 0.67 -12.10 17.22
N SER A 153 1.47 -11.12 17.72
CA SER A 153 0.95 -9.81 18.08
C SER A 153 0.32 -9.11 16.86
N TYR A 154 -0.57 -8.16 17.09
CA TYR A 154 -1.21 -7.39 16.00
C TYR A 154 -0.17 -6.72 15.09
N GLY A 155 0.88 -6.12 15.67
CA GLY A 155 1.96 -5.48 14.90
C GLY A 155 2.74 -6.48 14.04
N ASP A 156 3.00 -7.69 14.55
CA ASP A 156 3.68 -8.73 13.78
C ASP A 156 2.78 -9.30 12.68
N GLN A 157 1.47 -9.46 12.93
CA GLN A 157 0.52 -9.84 11.88
C GLN A 157 0.48 -8.81 10.75
N ARG A 158 0.56 -7.50 11.08
CA ARG A 158 0.69 -6.42 10.09
C ARG A 158 1.95 -6.58 9.23
N ARG A 159 3.09 -6.90 9.86
CA ARG A 159 4.34 -7.17 9.13
C ARG A 159 4.19 -8.34 8.17
N VAL A 160 3.51 -9.42 8.57
CA VAL A 160 3.24 -10.58 7.69
C VAL A 160 2.36 -10.18 6.52
N GLU A 161 1.34 -9.35 6.73
CA GLU A 161 0.48 -8.84 5.65
C GLU A 161 1.27 -8.00 4.63
N MET A 162 2.16 -7.12 5.11
CA MET A 162 3.05 -6.34 4.24
C MET A 162 3.99 -7.24 3.44
N MET A 163 4.61 -8.22 4.08
CA MET A 163 5.47 -9.19 3.40
C MET A 163 4.71 -9.98 2.34
N ARG A 164 3.45 -10.37 2.60
CA ARG A 164 2.60 -11.02 1.60
C ARG A 164 2.31 -10.11 0.40
N ALA A 165 2.08 -8.82 0.62
CA ALA A 165 1.92 -7.85 -0.45
C ALA A 165 3.22 -7.64 -1.25
N LEU A 166 4.38 -7.60 -0.58
CA LEU A 166 5.70 -7.52 -1.22
C LEU A 166 6.07 -8.77 -1.99
N ALA A 167 5.62 -9.95 -1.55
CA ALA A 167 5.81 -11.22 -2.26
C ALA A 167 5.15 -11.23 -3.67
N LEU A 168 4.20 -10.34 -3.92
CA LEU A 168 3.66 -10.09 -5.26
C LEU A 168 4.66 -9.38 -6.19
N LYS A 169 5.81 -8.91 -5.67
CA LYS A 169 6.83 -8.11 -6.37
C LYS A 169 6.20 -6.91 -7.09
N PRO A 170 5.50 -6.04 -6.35
CA PRO A 170 4.79 -4.92 -6.97
C PRO A 170 5.75 -3.83 -7.42
N GLU A 171 5.36 -3.09 -8.45
CA GLU A 171 6.01 -1.84 -8.86
C GLU A 171 5.41 -0.63 -8.12
N VAL A 172 4.16 -0.74 -7.69
CA VAL A 172 3.46 0.24 -6.85
C VAL A 172 2.88 -0.48 -5.62
N LEU A 173 3.24 -0.01 -4.43
CA LEU A 173 2.73 -0.52 -3.16
C LEU A 173 1.87 0.55 -2.48
N LEU A 174 0.61 0.20 -2.21
CA LEU A 174 -0.30 1.02 -1.44
C LEU A 174 -0.34 0.51 0.01
N LEU A 175 0.07 1.36 0.93
CA LEU A 175 0.10 1.10 2.37
C LEU A 175 -1.04 1.87 3.05
N ASP A 176 -2.03 1.14 3.55
CA ASP A 176 -3.22 1.71 4.17
C ASP A 176 -3.10 1.63 5.70
N GLU A 177 -2.75 2.76 6.33
CA GLU A 177 -2.47 2.91 7.77
C GLU A 177 -1.52 1.84 8.33
N PRO A 178 -0.30 1.69 7.76
CA PRO A 178 0.60 0.58 8.09
C PRO A 178 1.11 0.61 9.53
N VAL A 179 1.07 1.76 10.20
CA VAL A 179 1.57 1.92 11.58
C VAL A 179 0.45 2.08 12.61
N ALA A 180 -0.81 1.88 12.22
CA ALA A 180 -1.93 1.91 13.17
C ALA A 180 -1.77 0.85 14.27
N GLY A 181 -1.83 1.27 15.55
CA GLY A 181 -1.68 0.38 16.69
C GLY A 181 -0.25 -0.10 16.98
N ILE A 182 0.75 0.51 16.34
CA ILE A 182 2.19 0.21 16.53
C ILE A 182 2.84 1.39 17.29
N ASN A 183 3.78 1.10 18.19
CA ASN A 183 4.50 2.15 18.92
C ASN A 183 5.49 2.91 18.00
N GLU A 184 5.92 4.10 18.43
CA GLU A 184 6.78 5.00 17.63
C GLU A 184 8.12 4.35 17.21
N VAL A 185 8.72 3.53 18.07
CA VAL A 185 10.01 2.87 17.77
C VAL A 185 9.85 1.82 16.68
N GLU A 186 8.79 1.05 16.74
CA GLU A 186 8.48 0.06 15.68
C GLU A 186 8.03 0.73 14.39
N ALA A 187 7.27 1.82 14.47
CA ALA A 187 6.88 2.62 13.31
C ALA A 187 8.11 3.19 12.60
N ALA A 188 9.09 3.73 13.34
CA ALA A 188 10.34 4.22 12.76
C ALA A 188 11.11 3.12 12.01
N LYS A 189 11.22 1.91 12.59
CA LYS A 189 11.87 0.76 11.92
C LYS A 189 11.14 0.35 10.63
N LEU A 190 9.81 0.36 10.64
CA LEU A 190 9.03 0.11 9.43
C LEU A 190 9.23 1.21 8.38
N GLY A 191 9.33 2.46 8.81
CA GLY A 191 9.65 3.59 7.94
C GLY A 191 10.98 3.41 7.21
N GLU A 192 12.03 2.94 7.91
CA GLU A 192 13.34 2.62 7.30
C GLU A 192 13.20 1.50 6.26
N ILE A 193 12.40 0.46 6.56
CA ILE A 193 12.14 -0.62 5.60
C ILE A 193 11.43 -0.06 4.36
N PHE A 194 10.39 0.77 4.52
CA PHE A 194 9.68 1.37 3.39
C PHE A 194 10.60 2.28 2.56
N ARG A 195 11.47 3.06 3.21
CA ARG A 195 12.46 3.90 2.52
C ARG A 195 13.42 3.06 1.68
N LYS A 196 13.94 1.98 2.25
CA LYS A 196 14.81 1.03 1.51
C LYS A 196 14.06 0.40 0.32
N LEU A 197 12.83 -0.08 0.53
CA LEU A 197 12.02 -0.66 -0.54
C LEU A 197 11.75 0.33 -1.67
N ALA A 198 11.52 1.61 -1.34
CA ALA A 198 11.31 2.64 -2.35
C ALA A 198 12.59 2.93 -3.16
N THR A 199 13.77 2.95 -2.51
CA THR A 199 15.01 3.44 -3.13
C THR A 199 15.92 2.35 -3.69
N GLU A 200 15.76 1.09 -3.29
CA GLU A 200 16.60 -0.01 -3.75
C GLU A 200 16.22 -0.50 -5.16
N GLY A 201 17.21 -0.95 -5.93
CA GLY A 201 17.03 -1.48 -7.27
C GLY A 201 16.44 -0.45 -8.24
N ASP A 202 15.41 -0.84 -9.00
CA ASP A 202 14.72 0.05 -9.96
C ASP A 202 13.80 1.07 -9.27
N GLY A 203 13.71 1.01 -7.95
CA GLY A 203 12.86 1.88 -7.13
C GLY A 203 11.38 1.54 -7.21
N MET A 204 10.77 1.16 -6.09
CA MET A 204 9.34 0.95 -5.98
C MET A 204 8.62 2.27 -5.73
N ALA A 205 7.47 2.49 -6.35
CA ALA A 205 6.60 3.61 -6.00
C ALA A 205 5.74 3.23 -4.80
N VAL A 206 5.70 4.07 -3.76
CA VAL A 206 4.91 3.81 -2.55
C VAL A 206 3.87 4.91 -2.38
N LEU A 207 2.61 4.52 -2.21
CA LEU A 207 1.54 5.39 -1.74
C LEU A 207 1.24 5.04 -0.29
N LEU A 208 1.46 5.98 0.61
CA LEU A 208 1.21 5.87 2.04
C LEU A 208 -0.07 6.64 2.40
N ILE A 209 -1.06 5.94 2.93
CA ILE A 209 -2.24 6.54 3.53
C ILE A 209 -2.04 6.53 5.04
N GLU A 210 -1.99 7.71 5.64
CA GLU A 210 -1.77 7.86 7.07
C GLU A 210 -2.44 9.13 7.62
N HIS A 211 -2.65 9.15 8.92
CA HIS A 211 -3.11 10.30 9.68
C HIS A 211 -2.08 10.76 10.72
N ASN A 212 -1.03 9.97 10.97
CA ASN A 212 0.07 10.34 11.85
C ASN A 212 1.04 11.29 11.12
N MET A 213 0.90 12.59 11.39
CA MET A 213 1.68 13.64 10.73
C MET A 213 3.18 13.50 10.96
N ARG A 214 3.63 13.06 12.15
CA ARG A 214 5.05 12.84 12.44
C ARG A 214 5.63 11.75 11.54
N PHE A 215 4.91 10.65 11.37
CA PHE A 215 5.34 9.54 10.51
C PHE A 215 5.36 9.98 9.04
N VAL A 216 4.33 10.69 8.58
CA VAL A 216 4.26 11.24 7.22
C VAL A 216 5.43 12.18 6.94
N THR A 217 5.72 13.11 7.85
CA THR A 217 6.80 14.10 7.67
C THR A 217 8.17 13.43 7.63
N SER A 218 8.39 12.38 8.43
CA SER A 218 9.67 11.66 8.44
C SER A 218 9.89 10.79 7.21
N LEU A 219 8.83 10.39 6.51
CA LEU A 219 8.91 9.35 5.50
C LEU A 219 8.53 9.80 4.07
N CYS A 220 7.54 10.69 3.90
CA CYS A 220 7.03 11.06 2.58
C CYS A 220 7.91 12.10 1.88
N ASP A 221 8.15 11.88 0.59
CA ASP A 221 8.83 12.85 -0.28
C ASP A 221 7.85 13.92 -0.78
N TYR A 222 6.58 13.55 -0.99
CA TYR A 222 5.51 14.41 -1.46
C TYR A 222 4.19 14.01 -0.82
N VAL A 223 3.32 14.97 -0.53
CA VAL A 223 2.07 14.72 0.18
C VAL A 223 0.92 15.42 -0.52
N TYR A 224 -0.20 14.72 -0.63
CA TYR A 224 -1.50 15.25 -1.04
C TYR A 224 -2.43 15.24 0.17
N VAL A 225 -3.13 16.34 0.41
CA VAL A 225 -4.07 16.48 1.54
C VAL A 225 -5.48 16.59 1.03
N LEU A 226 -6.30 15.65 1.45
CA LEU A 226 -7.74 15.70 1.19
C LEU A 226 -8.49 16.15 2.43
N ASP A 227 -9.52 16.94 2.22
CA ASP A 227 -10.56 17.21 3.20
C ASP A 227 -11.92 17.22 2.51
N SER A 228 -12.90 16.50 3.07
CA SER A 228 -14.27 16.43 2.55
C SER A 228 -14.35 16.15 1.04
N GLY A 229 -13.45 15.29 0.54
CA GLY A 229 -13.35 14.94 -0.89
C GLY A 229 -12.65 15.96 -1.76
N ILE A 230 -12.09 17.02 -1.21
CA ILE A 230 -11.41 18.10 -1.93
C ILE A 230 -9.90 18.02 -1.66
N LEU A 231 -9.07 18.21 -2.69
CA LEU A 231 -7.63 18.41 -2.51
C LEU A 231 -7.39 19.83 -1.99
N ILE A 232 -7.00 19.98 -0.72
CA ILE A 232 -6.81 21.27 -0.07
C ILE A 232 -5.37 21.76 -0.07
N SER A 233 -4.39 20.85 -0.13
CA SER A 233 -2.96 21.19 -0.20
C SER A 233 -2.16 20.06 -0.82
N GLN A 234 -0.98 20.39 -1.38
CA GLN A 234 -0.02 19.43 -1.87
C GLN A 234 1.40 20.01 -1.90
N GLY A 235 2.41 19.14 -1.75
CA GLY A 235 3.81 19.58 -1.77
C GLY A 235 4.73 18.64 -0.99
N SER A 236 5.93 19.14 -0.63
CA SER A 236 6.80 18.43 0.29
C SER A 236 6.11 18.27 1.66
N ALA A 237 6.43 17.19 2.38
CA ALA A 237 5.81 16.94 3.68
C ALA A 237 5.98 18.13 4.65
N GLU A 238 7.15 18.76 4.66
CA GLU A 238 7.44 19.93 5.50
C GLU A 238 6.54 21.14 5.16
N LYS A 239 6.32 21.40 3.85
CA LYS A 239 5.45 22.48 3.39
C LYS A 239 4.01 22.24 3.82
N VAL A 240 3.52 21.01 3.64
CA VAL A 240 2.12 20.66 3.88
C VAL A 240 1.78 20.71 5.37
N VAL A 241 2.69 20.25 6.25
CA VAL A 241 2.47 20.26 7.71
C VAL A 241 2.35 21.67 8.27
N ASN A 242 3.02 22.63 7.65
CA ASN A 242 2.99 24.06 8.06
C ASN A 242 1.93 24.87 7.30
N ASP A 243 1.14 24.25 6.42
CA ASP A 243 0.07 24.94 5.69
C ASP A 243 -1.11 25.25 6.64
N PRO A 244 -1.49 26.53 6.84
CA PRO A 244 -2.59 26.91 7.73
C PRO A 244 -3.92 26.23 7.38
N VAL A 245 -4.18 25.96 6.09
CA VAL A 245 -5.39 25.26 5.64
C VAL A 245 -5.39 23.81 6.14
N VAL A 246 -4.23 23.16 6.11
CA VAL A 246 -4.07 21.77 6.61
C VAL A 246 -4.20 21.73 8.12
N VAL A 247 -3.55 22.66 8.84
CA VAL A 247 -3.63 22.76 10.29
C VAL A 247 -5.09 22.92 10.73
N LYS A 248 -5.84 23.83 10.08
CA LYS A 248 -7.27 24.05 10.36
C LYS A 248 -8.11 22.78 10.12
N ALA A 249 -7.87 22.08 9.02
CA ALA A 249 -8.59 20.83 8.68
C ALA A 249 -8.39 19.71 9.72
N TYR A 250 -7.25 19.68 10.43
CA TYR A 250 -6.97 18.68 11.45
C TYR A 250 -7.38 19.08 12.87
N LEU A 251 -7.36 20.37 13.18
CA LEU A 251 -7.74 20.88 14.51
C LEU A 251 -9.26 21.13 14.64
N GLY A 252 -9.97 21.23 13.52
CA GLY A 252 -11.36 21.71 13.46
C GLY A 252 -11.45 23.22 13.57
N ASP A 253 -12.62 23.76 13.31
CA ASP A 253 -12.91 25.16 13.63
C ASP A 253 -13.13 25.27 15.16
N ASP A 254 -12.22 25.97 15.87
CA ASP A 254 -12.39 26.30 17.30
C ASP A 254 -13.55 27.29 17.54
N ASP A 255 -14.43 27.51 16.57
CA ASP A 255 -15.51 28.48 16.59
C ASP A 255 -16.87 27.93 17.09
N ASP A 256 -16.93 26.69 17.64
CA ASP A 256 -18.12 26.14 18.31
C ASP A 256 -17.91 26.02 19.83
N ALA A 257 -17.50 27.09 20.49
CA ALA A 257 -17.49 27.23 21.96
C ALA A 257 -18.33 28.41 22.42
#